data_05abfe7566e827d78c5603d3aa223ce5
#
_entry.id   05abfe7566e827d78c5603d3aa223ce5
#
_cell.length_a   1.000
_cell.length_b   1.000
_cell.length_c   1.000
_cell.angle_alpha   90.00
_cell.angle_beta   90.00
_cell.angle_gamma   90.00
#
_symmetry.space_group_name_H-M   'P 1'
#
loop_
_entity.id
_entity.type
_entity.pdbx_description
1 polymer ?
#
loop_
_entity_poly.entity_id
_entity_poly.type
_entity_poly.pdbx_seq_one_letter_code
_entity_poly.pdbx_strand_id
1 'polypeptide(L)'
;RLEFPEVLDDEGNFIGFDCIIGNPPYIQLQSIEHDADILERMEYETYARTGDIYCLFYEQGMNVLKENGCLCYITSNKWMRAGYGENLRNYFATKTNPTLLVDFAGVKIFDAATVEANILLTNKEANKYSTLACIFSDTNGLSKLSDFIQQQGVECEFSSSDSWVILSPIEQSIKRKIEAIGTPLKDWDINIYRGVLTGYNEAFIISTEKRNEILANCQSEEERQRTAELIRPILRGRDIKRYGYNWAGLWIIATFPSRHYNIEDFPAVKSYFLSVG
;
A
#
# COMPACT_ATOMS: atom_id res chain seq x y z
N ARG A 1 -15.60 17.63 29.03
CA ARG A 1 -15.77 17.48 30.50
C ARG A 1 -17.22 17.19 30.92
N LEU A 2 -18.22 17.77 30.27
CA LEU A 2 -19.64 17.57 30.61
C LEU A 2 -20.26 16.32 29.96
N GLU A 3 -19.71 15.84 28.83
CA GLU A 3 -20.27 14.71 28.08
C GLU A 3 -19.83 13.34 28.61
N PHE A 4 -18.60 13.26 29.15
CA PHE A 4 -17.99 12.01 29.59
C PHE A 4 -17.32 12.22 30.97
N PRO A 5 -18.08 12.42 32.07
CA PRO A 5 -17.50 12.61 33.42
C PRO A 5 -16.76 11.35 33.90
N GLU A 6 -17.14 10.16 33.45
CA GLU A 6 -16.57 8.87 33.83
C GLU A 6 -15.10 8.67 33.35
N VAL A 7 -14.62 9.50 32.43
CA VAL A 7 -13.21 9.47 32.02
C VAL A 7 -12.34 10.51 32.72
N LEU A 8 -12.86 11.08 33.80
CA LEU A 8 -12.16 12.05 34.65
C LEU A 8 -11.97 11.47 36.08
N ASP A 9 -10.86 11.83 36.69
CA ASP A 9 -10.67 11.60 38.12
C ASP A 9 -11.45 12.65 38.98
N ASP A 10 -11.39 12.50 40.31
CA ASP A 10 -12.07 13.40 41.27
C ASP A 10 -11.57 14.86 41.13
N GLU A 11 -10.33 15.07 40.65
CA GLU A 11 -9.73 16.37 40.43
C GLU A 11 -10.10 16.93 39.03
N GLY A 12 -10.79 16.12 38.17
CA GLY A 12 -11.22 16.49 36.81
C GLY A 12 -10.13 16.35 35.77
N ASN A 13 -9.07 15.60 36.02
CA ASN A 13 -8.06 15.24 35.01
C ASN A 13 -8.57 14.09 34.18
N PHE A 14 -8.17 14.07 32.89
CA PHE A 14 -8.52 12.98 31.96
C PHE A 14 -7.74 11.71 32.33
N ILE A 15 -8.44 10.63 32.61
CA ILE A 15 -7.89 9.31 32.97
C ILE A 15 -7.95 8.30 31.80
N GLY A 16 -8.74 8.59 30.76
CA GLY A 16 -8.85 7.78 29.56
C GLY A 16 -10.01 6.79 29.55
N PHE A 17 -10.15 6.09 28.43
CA PHE A 17 -11.15 5.06 28.19
C PHE A 17 -10.57 3.66 28.49
N ASP A 18 -11.40 2.73 28.93
CA ASP A 18 -10.99 1.33 29.13
C ASP A 18 -10.95 0.55 27.81
N CYS A 19 -11.86 0.90 26.89
CA CYS A 19 -11.98 0.23 25.58
C CYS A 19 -12.43 1.21 24.51
N ILE A 20 -11.82 1.10 23.32
CA ILE A 20 -12.23 1.82 22.12
C ILE A 20 -12.47 0.81 21.02
N ILE A 21 -13.66 0.87 20.39
CA ILE A 21 -14.01 0.08 19.23
C ILE A 21 -14.50 0.99 18.11
N GLY A 22 -14.11 0.73 16.87
CA GLY A 22 -14.53 1.58 15.77
C GLY A 22 -14.19 1.08 14.38
N ASN A 23 -14.74 1.81 13.42
CA ASN A 23 -14.44 1.70 12.00
C ASN A 23 -14.04 3.10 11.50
N PRO A 24 -12.76 3.46 11.62
CA PRO A 24 -12.28 4.76 11.17
C PRO A 24 -12.47 4.96 9.66
N PRO A 25 -12.57 6.21 9.18
CA PRO A 25 -12.74 6.49 7.75
C PRO A 25 -11.52 6.06 6.92
N TYR A 26 -11.78 5.58 5.69
CA TYR A 26 -10.75 5.15 4.72
C TYR A 26 -10.55 6.26 3.70
N ILE A 27 -9.81 7.30 4.06
CA ILE A 27 -9.57 8.49 3.27
C ILE A 27 -8.06 8.67 3.11
N GLN A 28 -7.57 8.71 1.87
CA GLN A 28 -6.17 8.98 1.61
C GLN A 28 -5.83 10.42 1.97
N LEU A 29 -4.77 10.65 2.74
CA LEU A 29 -4.32 11.99 3.15
C LEU A 29 -4.02 12.89 1.94
N GLN A 30 -3.56 12.32 0.82
CA GLN A 30 -3.35 13.07 -0.43
C GLN A 30 -4.64 13.67 -1.02
N SER A 31 -5.81 13.13 -0.71
CA SER A 31 -7.10 13.63 -1.22
C SER A 31 -7.70 14.79 -0.42
N ILE A 32 -7.13 15.09 0.75
CA ILE A 32 -7.55 16.14 1.69
C ILE A 32 -6.43 17.16 1.92
N GLU A 33 -5.77 17.62 0.86
CA GLU A 33 -4.52 18.38 0.85
C GLU A 33 -4.36 19.39 1.99
N HIS A 34 -5.35 20.28 2.20
CA HIS A 34 -5.29 21.30 3.25
C HIS A 34 -5.31 20.69 4.67
N ASP A 35 -6.17 19.73 4.91
CA ASP A 35 -6.27 19.06 6.22
C ASP A 35 -5.06 18.18 6.48
N ALA A 36 -4.48 17.56 5.44
CA ALA A 36 -3.26 16.78 5.55
C ALA A 36 -2.07 17.62 6.04
N ASP A 37 -1.95 18.87 5.62
CA ASP A 37 -0.89 19.79 6.09
C ASP A 37 -1.08 20.18 7.57
N ILE A 38 -2.33 20.25 8.04
CA ILE A 38 -2.63 20.46 9.46
C ILE A 38 -2.25 19.22 10.26
N LEU A 39 -2.65 18.04 9.80
CA LEU A 39 -2.35 16.75 10.44
C LEU A 39 -0.84 16.47 10.50
N GLU A 40 -0.07 16.86 9.48
CA GLU A 40 1.40 16.76 9.49
C GLU A 40 2.02 17.58 10.62
N ARG A 41 1.51 18.80 10.89
CA ARG A 41 1.97 19.67 11.98
C ARG A 41 1.58 19.18 13.38
N MET A 42 0.65 18.23 13.47
CA MET A 42 0.27 17.61 14.74
C MET A 42 1.26 16.54 15.20
N GLU A 43 2.30 16.26 14.41
CA GLU A 43 3.45 15.40 14.73
C GLU A 43 3.07 13.97 15.16
N TYR A 44 2.01 13.40 14.55
CA TYR A 44 1.70 11.98 14.75
C TYR A 44 2.85 11.08 14.28
N GLU A 45 3.30 10.16 15.14
CA GLU A 45 4.33 9.18 14.80
C GLU A 45 3.88 8.28 13.61
N THR A 46 2.58 8.05 13.47
CA THR A 46 1.98 7.21 12.42
C THR A 46 1.72 7.96 11.12
N TYR A 47 2.03 9.26 11.07
CA TYR A 47 1.77 10.06 9.87
C TYR A 47 2.64 9.61 8.68
N ALA A 48 2.00 9.44 7.53
CA ALA A 48 2.65 9.26 6.24
C ALA A 48 1.81 9.95 5.15
N ARG A 49 2.39 10.90 4.42
CA ARG A 49 1.69 11.72 3.40
C ARG A 49 0.90 10.89 2.37
N THR A 50 1.40 9.70 2.03
CA THR A 50 0.76 8.76 1.09
C THR A 50 -0.19 7.77 1.77
N GLY A 51 -0.39 7.90 3.09
CA GLY A 51 -1.19 7.00 3.89
C GLY A 51 -2.67 7.35 3.93
N ASP A 52 -3.39 6.55 4.66
CA ASP A 52 -4.80 6.75 4.97
C ASP A 52 -4.97 7.35 6.39
N ILE A 53 -5.99 8.17 6.58
CA ILE A 53 -6.25 8.87 7.85
C ILE A 53 -6.45 7.90 9.02
N TYR A 54 -6.91 6.66 8.79
CA TYR A 54 -7.10 5.68 9.86
C TYR A 54 -5.79 5.34 10.60
N CYS A 55 -4.62 5.56 9.97
CA CYS A 55 -3.34 5.40 10.67
C CYS A 55 -3.25 6.32 11.90
N LEU A 56 -3.71 7.58 11.74
CA LEU A 56 -3.73 8.57 12.81
C LEU A 56 -4.79 8.24 13.86
N PHE A 57 -5.92 7.63 13.45
CA PHE A 57 -6.96 7.17 14.39
C PHE A 57 -6.44 6.10 15.33
N TYR A 58 -5.55 5.20 14.88
CA TYR A 58 -4.92 4.22 15.76
C TYR A 58 -4.10 4.89 16.86
N GLU A 59 -3.24 5.85 16.50
CA GLU A 59 -2.44 6.58 17.47
C GLU A 59 -3.30 7.43 18.40
N GLN A 60 -4.27 8.17 17.85
CA GLN A 60 -5.18 8.97 18.66
C GLN A 60 -6.01 8.09 19.61
N GLY A 61 -6.47 6.92 19.16
CA GLY A 61 -7.16 5.94 20.00
C GLY A 61 -6.28 5.49 21.15
N MET A 62 -5.01 5.17 20.88
CA MET A 62 -4.06 4.82 21.95
C MET A 62 -3.81 5.96 22.93
N ASN A 63 -3.74 7.21 22.45
CA ASN A 63 -3.50 8.37 23.30
C ASN A 63 -4.62 8.58 24.33
N VAL A 64 -5.87 8.27 23.95
CA VAL A 64 -7.03 8.46 24.86
C VAL A 64 -7.43 7.20 25.64
N LEU A 65 -6.71 6.08 25.49
CA LEU A 65 -6.90 4.89 26.34
C LEU A 65 -6.16 5.05 27.67
N LYS A 66 -6.72 4.41 28.71
CA LYS A 66 -6.00 4.08 29.95
C LYS A 66 -4.85 3.12 29.67
N GLU A 67 -3.87 3.07 30.56
CA GLU A 67 -2.87 2.00 30.56
C GLU A 67 -3.58 0.63 30.68
N ASN A 68 -3.13 -0.35 29.90
CA ASN A 68 -3.75 -1.66 29.71
C ASN A 68 -5.15 -1.62 29.04
N GLY A 69 -5.63 -0.46 28.63
CA GLY A 69 -6.85 -0.33 27.84
C GLY A 69 -6.73 -1.00 26.47
N CYS A 70 -7.87 -1.35 25.88
CA CYS A 70 -7.97 -2.12 24.64
C CYS A 70 -8.52 -1.30 23.48
N LEU A 71 -7.91 -1.38 22.31
CA LEU A 71 -8.40 -0.79 21.08
C LEU A 71 -8.69 -1.89 20.06
N CYS A 72 -9.88 -1.85 19.45
CA CYS A 72 -10.28 -2.76 18.40
C CYS A 72 -10.82 -1.97 17.19
N TYR A 73 -10.08 -1.94 16.09
CA TYR A 73 -10.54 -1.30 14.86
C TYR A 73 -10.63 -2.29 13.72
N ILE A 74 -11.64 -2.05 12.84
CA ILE A 74 -11.68 -2.59 11.51
C ILE A 74 -11.20 -1.52 10.52
N THR A 75 -10.17 -1.84 9.74
CA THR A 75 -9.57 -0.90 8.76
C THR A 75 -9.18 -1.62 7.48
N SER A 76 -8.70 -0.90 6.46
CA SER A 76 -8.04 -1.54 5.32
C SER A 76 -6.78 -2.30 5.77
N ASN A 77 -6.55 -3.49 5.20
CA ASN A 77 -5.35 -4.29 5.48
C ASN A 77 -4.08 -3.81 4.75
N LYS A 78 -4.19 -2.78 3.90
CA LYS A 78 -3.06 -2.29 3.08
C LYS A 78 -1.86 -1.84 3.91
N TRP A 79 -2.09 -1.26 5.10
CA TRP A 79 -1.02 -0.82 6.00
C TRP A 79 -0.08 -1.94 6.41
N MET A 80 -0.56 -3.19 6.41
CA MET A 80 0.25 -4.35 6.78
C MET A 80 1.45 -4.54 5.83
N ARG A 81 1.33 -4.14 4.55
CA ARG A 81 2.34 -4.39 3.52
C ARG A 81 2.81 -3.15 2.77
N ALA A 82 1.97 -2.12 2.64
CA ALA A 82 2.32 -0.90 1.92
C ALA A 82 3.42 -0.09 2.61
N GLY A 83 4.19 0.68 1.83
CA GLY A 83 5.26 1.53 2.35
C GLY A 83 4.76 2.58 3.35
N TYR A 84 3.60 3.20 3.11
CA TYR A 84 3.03 4.18 4.03
C TYR A 84 2.66 3.59 5.40
N GLY A 85 2.46 2.28 5.49
CA GLY A 85 2.15 1.59 6.75
C GLY A 85 3.37 1.36 7.65
N GLU A 86 4.58 1.68 7.20
CA GLU A 86 5.81 1.45 7.96
C GLU A 86 5.78 2.13 9.33
N ASN A 87 5.40 3.41 9.37
CA ASN A 87 5.28 4.17 10.62
C ASN A 87 4.25 3.55 11.58
N LEU A 88 3.09 3.14 11.05
CA LEU A 88 2.05 2.50 11.84
C LEU A 88 2.51 1.14 12.39
N ARG A 89 3.18 0.31 11.58
CA ARG A 89 3.75 -0.97 12.03
C ARG A 89 4.81 -0.77 13.11
N ASN A 90 5.67 0.23 12.93
CA ASN A 90 6.65 0.61 13.96
C ASN A 90 5.97 1.02 15.27
N TYR A 91 4.92 1.83 15.18
CA TYR A 91 4.14 2.26 16.33
C TYR A 91 3.55 1.06 17.09
N PHE A 92 2.91 0.14 16.38
CA PHE A 92 2.37 -1.07 17.00
C PHE A 92 3.46 -1.93 17.63
N ALA A 93 4.58 -2.13 16.94
CA ALA A 93 5.67 -2.96 17.43
C ALA A 93 6.34 -2.40 18.68
N THR A 94 6.38 -1.07 18.86
CA THR A 94 7.19 -0.41 19.91
C THR A 94 6.35 0.20 21.03
N LYS A 95 5.09 0.56 20.76
CA LYS A 95 4.25 1.33 21.70
C LYS A 95 3.01 0.58 22.17
N THR A 96 2.67 -0.55 21.58
CA THR A 96 1.44 -1.28 21.89
C THR A 96 1.68 -2.78 21.96
N ASN A 97 0.69 -3.52 22.44
CA ASN A 97 0.70 -4.98 22.41
C ASN A 97 -0.42 -5.50 21.50
N PRO A 98 -0.18 -5.78 20.23
CA PRO A 98 -1.15 -6.43 19.34
C PRO A 98 -1.47 -7.84 19.85
N THR A 99 -2.74 -8.12 20.12
CA THR A 99 -3.18 -9.41 20.68
C THR A 99 -3.95 -10.26 19.69
N LEU A 100 -4.68 -9.62 18.74
CA LEU A 100 -5.43 -10.32 17.69
C LEU A 100 -5.36 -9.57 16.37
N LEU A 101 -5.08 -10.28 15.28
CA LEU A 101 -5.11 -9.77 13.91
C LEU A 101 -5.89 -10.72 13.02
N VAL A 102 -7.03 -10.26 12.48
CA VAL A 102 -7.83 -11.00 11.49
C VAL A 102 -7.75 -10.29 10.14
N ASP A 103 -7.12 -10.91 9.17
CA ASP A 103 -7.04 -10.40 7.79
C ASP A 103 -8.16 -11.02 6.95
N PHE A 104 -9.04 -10.20 6.37
CA PHE A 104 -10.13 -10.63 5.49
C PHE A 104 -9.70 -10.61 4.02
N ALA A 105 -8.44 -10.87 3.72
CA ALA A 105 -7.93 -10.86 2.36
C ALA A 105 -8.78 -11.73 1.41
N GLY A 106 -9.33 -11.11 0.36
CA GLY A 106 -10.16 -11.77 -0.64
C GLY A 106 -11.63 -11.97 -0.24
N VAL A 107 -12.05 -11.61 0.98
CA VAL A 107 -13.43 -11.66 1.42
C VAL A 107 -14.06 -10.27 1.41
N LYS A 108 -15.20 -10.13 0.75
CA LYS A 108 -15.95 -8.87 0.72
C LYS A 108 -16.73 -8.71 2.03
N ILE A 109 -16.27 -7.82 2.92
CA ILE A 109 -16.90 -7.55 4.22
C ILE A 109 -17.96 -6.45 4.12
N PHE A 110 -17.78 -5.49 3.21
CA PHE A 110 -18.68 -4.36 3.03
C PHE A 110 -19.34 -4.41 1.66
N ASP A 111 -20.67 -4.23 1.60
CA ASP A 111 -21.43 -4.25 0.33
C ASP A 111 -21.03 -3.12 -0.62
N ALA A 112 -20.73 -1.94 -0.08
CA ALA A 112 -20.46 -0.73 -0.84
C ALA A 112 -18.98 -0.50 -1.16
N ALA A 113 -18.04 -1.24 -0.56
CA ALA A 113 -16.61 -1.00 -0.73
C ALA A 113 -15.86 -2.25 -1.19
N THR A 114 -15.00 -2.08 -2.21
CA THR A 114 -14.03 -3.10 -2.68
C THR A 114 -12.72 -3.03 -1.89
N VAL A 115 -12.79 -2.81 -0.58
CA VAL A 115 -11.61 -2.68 0.27
C VAL A 115 -11.41 -3.99 1.01
N GLU A 116 -10.23 -4.57 0.90
CA GLU A 116 -9.80 -5.66 1.76
C GLU A 116 -9.57 -5.11 3.16
N ALA A 117 -10.26 -5.68 4.15
CA ALA A 117 -10.26 -5.20 5.52
C ALA A 117 -9.45 -6.12 6.45
N ASN A 118 -9.08 -5.60 7.61
CA ASN A 118 -8.60 -6.36 8.74
C ASN A 118 -9.23 -5.87 10.04
N ILE A 119 -9.28 -6.73 11.05
CA ILE A 119 -9.54 -6.35 12.44
C ILE A 119 -8.23 -6.48 13.20
N LEU A 120 -7.83 -5.40 13.87
CA LEU A 120 -6.73 -5.42 14.82
C LEU A 120 -7.25 -5.09 16.21
N LEU A 121 -6.92 -5.95 17.17
CA LEU A 121 -7.10 -5.72 18.60
C LEU A 121 -5.72 -5.56 19.22
N THR A 122 -5.53 -4.46 19.92
CA THR A 122 -4.25 -4.12 20.54
C THR A 122 -4.45 -3.44 21.89
N ASN A 123 -3.54 -3.63 22.81
CA ASN A 123 -3.60 -3.05 24.16
C ASN A 123 -2.53 -1.96 24.34
N LYS A 124 -2.83 -0.97 25.17
CA LYS A 124 -1.87 0.06 25.59
C LYS A 124 -0.94 -0.49 26.67
N GLU A 125 -0.03 -1.34 26.25
CA GLU A 125 1.00 -1.95 27.09
C GLU A 125 2.22 -2.32 26.22
N ALA A 126 3.31 -2.72 26.87
CA ALA A 126 4.50 -3.17 26.15
C ALA A 126 4.20 -4.42 25.30
N ASN A 127 4.75 -4.47 24.09
CA ASN A 127 4.56 -5.58 23.15
C ASN A 127 5.08 -6.89 23.78
N LYS A 128 4.24 -7.91 23.78
CA LYS A 128 4.57 -9.27 24.26
C LYS A 128 5.04 -10.18 23.13
N TYR A 129 5.10 -9.68 21.90
CA TYR A 129 5.55 -10.38 20.71
C TYR A 129 4.79 -11.68 20.39
N SER A 130 3.56 -11.76 20.82
CA SER A 130 2.66 -12.90 20.58
C SER A 130 1.29 -12.36 20.19
N THR A 131 1.00 -12.36 18.89
CA THR A 131 -0.27 -11.95 18.32
C THR A 131 -0.95 -13.18 17.74
N LEU A 132 -2.17 -13.50 18.20
CA LEU A 132 -3.00 -14.49 17.51
C LEU A 132 -3.47 -13.91 16.19
N ALA A 133 -3.09 -14.51 15.05
CA ALA A 133 -3.42 -13.98 13.75
C ALA A 133 -4.01 -15.05 12.83
N CYS A 134 -4.99 -14.68 11.98
CA CYS A 134 -5.53 -15.55 10.96
C CYS A 134 -5.94 -14.80 9.70
N ILE A 135 -5.94 -15.51 8.57
CA ILE A 135 -6.53 -15.05 7.31
C ILE A 135 -7.90 -15.69 7.21
N PHE A 136 -8.94 -14.87 7.28
CA PHE A 136 -10.33 -15.34 7.19
C PHE A 136 -10.74 -15.49 5.73
N SER A 137 -10.98 -16.73 5.30
CA SER A 137 -11.33 -17.08 3.91
C SER A 137 -12.73 -17.68 3.74
N ASP A 138 -13.49 -17.83 4.83
CA ASP A 138 -14.84 -18.39 4.78
C ASP A 138 -15.87 -17.34 4.38
N THR A 139 -16.43 -17.47 3.20
CA THR A 139 -17.49 -16.58 2.68
C THR A 139 -18.88 -16.87 3.24
N ASN A 140 -19.07 -18.01 3.95
CA ASN A 140 -20.39 -18.50 4.37
C ASN A 140 -20.75 -18.16 5.83
N GLY A 141 -19.88 -17.51 6.58
CA GLY A 141 -20.25 -17.35 7.98
C GLY A 141 -19.37 -16.47 8.85
N LEU A 142 -19.47 -15.15 8.73
CA LEU A 142 -18.99 -14.21 9.78
C LEU A 142 -19.58 -14.56 11.17
N SER A 143 -20.73 -15.24 11.25
CA SER A 143 -21.32 -15.73 12.49
C SER A 143 -20.47 -16.76 13.24
N LYS A 144 -19.47 -17.36 12.58
CA LYS A 144 -18.51 -18.32 13.18
C LYS A 144 -17.10 -17.78 13.26
N LEU A 145 -16.93 -16.46 13.23
CA LEU A 145 -15.60 -15.83 13.27
C LEU A 145 -14.79 -16.26 14.50
N SER A 146 -15.42 -16.32 15.67
CA SER A 146 -14.76 -16.74 16.91
C SER A 146 -14.23 -18.17 16.81
N ASP A 147 -15.08 -19.10 16.33
CA ASP A 147 -14.67 -20.49 16.16
C ASP A 147 -13.55 -20.64 15.14
N PHE A 148 -13.63 -19.86 14.05
CA PHE A 148 -12.60 -19.83 13.02
C PHE A 148 -11.25 -19.34 13.59
N ILE A 149 -11.25 -18.27 14.36
CA ILE A 149 -10.05 -17.73 15.00
C ILE A 149 -9.42 -18.77 15.91
N GLN A 150 -10.24 -19.48 16.71
CA GLN A 150 -9.75 -20.53 17.61
C GLN A 150 -9.15 -21.72 16.88
N GLN A 151 -9.69 -22.09 15.71
CA GLN A 151 -9.25 -23.26 14.93
C GLN A 151 -8.10 -22.97 13.98
N GLN A 152 -8.07 -21.79 13.39
CA GLN A 152 -7.14 -21.42 12.31
C GLN A 152 -6.13 -20.35 12.71
N GLY A 153 -6.27 -19.78 13.91
CA GLY A 153 -5.35 -18.78 14.43
C GLY A 153 -3.94 -19.36 14.63
N VAL A 154 -2.95 -18.58 14.24
CA VAL A 154 -1.53 -18.89 14.42
C VAL A 154 -0.87 -17.78 15.22
N GLU A 155 0.08 -18.12 16.07
CA GLU A 155 0.89 -17.12 16.74
C GLU A 155 1.88 -16.49 15.76
N CYS A 156 1.86 -15.17 15.71
CA CYS A 156 2.77 -14.36 14.91
C CYS A 156 3.51 -13.37 15.81
N GLU A 157 4.79 -13.18 15.51
CA GLU A 157 5.61 -12.16 16.13
C GLU A 157 5.70 -10.94 15.22
N PHE A 158 5.12 -9.82 15.66
CA PHE A 158 5.19 -8.53 14.97
C PHE A 158 6.04 -7.55 15.80
N SER A 159 7.36 -7.62 15.61
CA SER A 159 8.37 -6.94 16.43
C SER A 159 9.08 -5.79 15.70
N SER A 160 8.74 -5.52 14.43
CA SER A 160 9.41 -4.51 13.62
C SER A 160 8.45 -3.75 12.70
N SER A 161 8.97 -2.74 12.00
CA SER A 161 8.27 -2.00 10.95
C SER A 161 8.17 -2.76 9.62
N ASP A 162 8.77 -3.95 9.51
CA ASP A 162 8.67 -4.81 8.33
C ASP A 162 7.22 -5.17 8.01
N SER A 163 6.97 -5.61 6.78
CA SER A 163 5.64 -6.04 6.37
C SER A 163 5.10 -7.14 7.29
N TRP A 164 3.90 -6.92 7.81
CA TRP A 164 3.20 -7.91 8.63
C TRP A 164 2.50 -8.93 7.73
N VAL A 165 2.99 -10.17 7.79
CA VAL A 165 2.47 -11.28 6.99
C VAL A 165 2.09 -12.42 7.94
N ILE A 166 0.85 -12.88 7.83
CA ILE A 166 0.35 -14.02 8.60
C ILE A 166 0.81 -15.28 7.88
N LEU A 167 1.66 -16.05 8.52
CA LEU A 167 2.27 -17.27 7.99
C LEU A 167 1.96 -18.45 8.91
N SER A 168 1.69 -19.60 8.33
CA SER A 168 1.63 -20.86 9.06
C SER A 168 2.98 -21.20 9.71
N PRO A 169 3.04 -22.06 10.72
CA PRO A 169 4.31 -22.46 11.37
C PRO A 169 5.36 -23.01 10.38
N ILE A 170 4.90 -23.72 9.34
CA ILE A 170 5.76 -24.25 8.28
C ILE A 170 6.35 -23.12 7.45
N GLU A 171 5.51 -22.17 7.00
CA GLU A 171 5.96 -21.01 6.21
C GLU A 171 6.89 -20.11 7.03
N GLN A 172 6.62 -19.89 8.31
CA GLN A 172 7.53 -19.17 9.22
C GLN A 172 8.90 -19.88 9.34
N SER A 173 8.90 -21.21 9.41
CA SER A 173 10.15 -21.99 9.44
C SER A 173 10.93 -21.86 8.12
N ILE A 174 10.23 -21.88 6.97
CA ILE A 174 10.84 -21.69 5.66
C ILE A 174 11.40 -20.27 5.54
N LYS A 175 10.61 -19.25 5.92
CA LYS A 175 11.05 -17.85 5.91
C LYS A 175 12.33 -17.68 6.72
N ARG A 176 12.35 -18.14 7.98
CA ARG A 176 13.56 -18.08 8.85
C ARG A 176 14.79 -18.74 8.22
N LYS A 177 14.63 -19.89 7.56
CA LYS A 177 15.74 -20.56 6.87
C LYS A 177 16.25 -19.74 5.68
N ILE A 178 15.34 -19.14 4.89
CA ILE A 178 15.71 -18.30 3.75
C ILE A 178 16.46 -17.06 4.23
N GLU A 179 15.97 -16.41 5.26
CA GLU A 179 16.56 -15.17 5.81
C GLU A 179 17.93 -15.42 6.47
N ALA A 180 18.13 -16.62 7.06
CA ALA A 180 19.39 -16.97 7.69
C ALA A 180 20.55 -17.19 6.70
N ILE A 181 20.27 -17.57 5.45
CA ILE A 181 21.29 -17.91 4.44
C ILE A 181 21.21 -17.02 3.19
N GLY A 182 20.07 -16.37 2.96
CA GLY A 182 19.83 -15.51 1.79
C GLY A 182 20.39 -14.11 1.99
N THR A 183 20.77 -13.48 0.89
CA THR A 183 21.07 -12.03 0.88
C THR A 183 19.79 -11.28 0.48
N PRO A 184 19.28 -10.34 1.31
CA PRO A 184 18.11 -9.55 0.95
C PRO A 184 18.30 -8.81 -0.37
N LEU A 185 17.25 -8.74 -1.18
CA LEU A 185 17.30 -8.10 -2.51
C LEU A 185 17.76 -6.64 -2.46
N LYS A 186 17.44 -5.93 -1.37
CA LYS A 186 17.89 -4.55 -1.13
C LYS A 186 19.42 -4.40 -1.01
N ASP A 187 20.12 -5.49 -0.65
CA ASP A 187 21.56 -5.51 -0.46
C ASP A 187 22.31 -6.01 -1.73
N TRP A 188 21.56 -6.27 -2.82
CA TRP A 188 22.14 -6.61 -4.10
C TRP A 188 22.55 -5.34 -4.85
N ASP A 189 23.58 -5.44 -5.69
CA ASP A 189 23.98 -4.35 -6.59
C ASP A 189 23.03 -4.28 -7.80
N ILE A 190 21.78 -3.91 -7.53
CA ILE A 190 20.72 -3.78 -8.53
C ILE A 190 19.89 -2.52 -8.29
N ASN A 191 19.30 -2.02 -9.36
CA ASN A 191 18.34 -0.93 -9.29
C ASN A 191 16.96 -1.44 -9.69
N ILE A 192 15.97 -1.18 -8.85
CA ILE A 192 14.57 -1.49 -9.12
C ILE A 192 13.84 -0.19 -9.41
N TYR A 193 13.41 -0.02 -10.67
CA TYR A 193 12.72 1.17 -11.09
C TYR A 193 11.22 0.93 -11.14
N ARG A 194 10.46 1.98 -10.86
CA ARG A 194 9.03 2.01 -11.12
C ARG A 194 8.80 1.89 -12.64
N GLY A 195 7.72 1.23 -13.04
CA GLY A 195 7.30 1.18 -14.44
C GLY A 195 7.05 2.57 -15.03
N VAL A 196 7.06 2.67 -16.37
CA VAL A 196 6.86 3.93 -17.08
C VAL A 196 5.46 4.47 -16.79
N LEU A 197 5.39 5.75 -16.41
CA LEU A 197 4.15 6.52 -16.26
C LEU A 197 4.09 7.53 -17.40
N THR A 198 3.08 7.41 -18.25
CA THR A 198 2.93 8.29 -19.42
C THR A 198 2.05 9.50 -19.18
N GLY A 199 1.25 9.52 -18.09
CA GLY A 199 0.19 10.51 -17.91
C GLY A 199 -1.03 10.30 -18.80
N TYR A 200 -0.82 9.92 -20.08
CA TYR A 200 -1.87 9.61 -21.06
C TYR A 200 -1.47 8.42 -21.94
N ASN A 201 -1.81 7.22 -21.47
CA ASN A 201 -1.40 5.97 -22.13
C ASN A 201 -1.82 5.88 -23.59
N GLU A 202 -3.01 6.37 -23.94
CA GLU A 202 -3.59 6.28 -25.28
C GLU A 202 -2.79 7.05 -26.34
N ALA A 203 -2.13 8.13 -25.96
CA ALA A 203 -1.25 8.88 -26.82
C ALA A 203 0.18 8.29 -26.89
N PHE A 204 0.70 7.77 -25.79
CA PHE A 204 2.10 7.34 -25.71
C PHE A 204 2.33 5.86 -26.01
N ILE A 205 1.31 4.99 -25.83
CA ILE A 205 1.42 3.56 -26.09
C ILE A 205 0.68 3.23 -27.38
N ILE A 206 1.43 2.90 -28.42
CA ILE A 206 0.93 2.72 -29.80
C ILE A 206 1.13 1.28 -30.28
N SER A 207 0.34 0.88 -31.27
CA SER A 207 0.51 -0.41 -31.96
C SER A 207 1.67 -0.39 -32.96
N THR A 208 2.07 -1.56 -33.43
CA THR A 208 3.07 -1.69 -34.50
C THR A 208 2.64 -0.99 -35.79
N GLU A 209 1.34 -1.06 -36.13
CA GLU A 209 0.77 -0.40 -37.29
C GLU A 209 0.93 1.12 -37.18
N LYS A 210 0.55 1.70 -36.03
CA LYS A 210 0.67 3.13 -35.77
C LYS A 210 2.12 3.59 -35.75
N ARG A 211 3.04 2.82 -35.20
CA ARG A 211 4.48 3.07 -35.27
C ARG A 211 4.94 3.16 -36.73
N ASN A 212 4.56 2.19 -37.54
CA ASN A 212 4.96 2.15 -38.96
C ASN A 212 4.37 3.34 -39.76
N GLU A 213 3.13 3.75 -39.42
CA GLU A 213 2.51 4.95 -40.00
C GLU A 213 3.30 6.22 -39.66
N ILE A 214 3.67 6.40 -38.37
CA ILE A 214 4.47 7.55 -37.91
C ILE A 214 5.83 7.56 -38.66
N LEU A 215 6.50 6.42 -38.77
CA LEU A 215 7.79 6.31 -39.44
C LEU A 215 7.69 6.56 -40.95
N ALA A 216 6.56 6.23 -41.57
CA ALA A 216 6.32 6.51 -43.01
C ALA A 216 6.05 7.99 -43.27
N ASN A 217 5.57 8.74 -42.24
CA ASN A 217 5.29 10.17 -42.34
C ASN A 217 6.51 11.07 -42.07
N CYS A 218 7.69 10.48 -41.75
CA CYS A 218 8.93 11.24 -41.60
C CYS A 218 9.38 11.82 -42.93
N GLN A 219 9.85 13.07 -42.90
CA GLN A 219 10.22 13.84 -44.11
C GLN A 219 11.64 13.54 -44.63
N SER A 220 12.49 12.99 -43.74
CA SER A 220 13.86 12.58 -44.11
C SER A 220 14.24 11.27 -43.46
N GLU A 221 15.31 10.61 -43.98
CA GLU A 221 15.82 9.39 -43.40
C GLU A 221 16.44 9.64 -42.00
N GLU A 222 17.04 10.83 -41.79
CA GLU A 222 17.58 11.23 -40.47
C GLU A 222 16.46 11.41 -39.43
N GLU A 223 15.33 12.01 -39.81
CA GLU A 223 14.15 12.10 -38.94
C GLU A 223 13.61 10.71 -38.60
N ARG A 224 13.50 9.85 -39.66
CA ARG A 224 13.00 8.49 -39.50
C ARG A 224 13.86 7.67 -38.52
N GLN A 225 15.18 7.78 -38.63
CA GLN A 225 16.10 7.08 -37.73
C GLN A 225 15.96 7.57 -36.30
N ARG A 226 15.97 8.89 -36.07
CA ARG A 226 15.75 9.47 -34.73
C ARG A 226 14.39 9.07 -34.15
N THR A 227 13.34 9.10 -34.96
CA THR A 227 11.99 8.70 -34.56
C THR A 227 11.92 7.21 -34.22
N ALA A 228 12.59 6.35 -34.98
CA ALA A 228 12.67 4.92 -34.67
C ALA A 228 13.39 4.63 -33.36
N GLU A 229 14.40 5.43 -33.02
CA GLU A 229 15.10 5.35 -31.73
C GLU A 229 14.25 5.85 -30.56
N LEU A 230 13.39 6.84 -30.78
CA LEU A 230 12.47 7.38 -29.80
C LEU A 230 11.35 6.39 -29.45
N ILE A 231 10.88 5.61 -30.43
CA ILE A 231 9.78 4.66 -30.27
C ILE A 231 10.32 3.29 -29.89
N ARG A 232 10.16 2.90 -28.62
CA ARG A 232 10.72 1.67 -28.04
C ARG A 232 9.64 0.61 -27.80
N PRO A 233 9.96 -0.69 -27.90
CA PRO A 233 9.02 -1.73 -27.51
C PRO A 233 8.74 -1.65 -26.00
N ILE A 234 7.48 -1.91 -25.61
CA ILE A 234 7.07 -1.94 -24.20
C ILE A 234 6.43 -3.28 -23.88
N LEU A 235 6.71 -3.78 -22.65
CA LEU A 235 6.04 -4.93 -22.05
C LEU A 235 5.14 -4.44 -20.92
N ARG A 236 3.90 -4.91 -20.88
CA ARG A 236 3.00 -4.74 -19.73
C ARG A 236 3.23 -5.88 -18.75
N GLY A 237 2.86 -5.71 -17.49
CA GLY A 237 2.99 -6.77 -16.48
C GLY A 237 2.39 -8.10 -16.90
N ARG A 238 1.22 -8.10 -17.58
CA ARG A 238 0.57 -9.32 -18.12
C ARG A 238 1.32 -10.01 -19.26
N ASP A 239 2.22 -9.31 -19.92
CA ASP A 239 3.02 -9.84 -21.03
C ASP A 239 4.24 -10.63 -20.50
N ILE A 240 4.63 -10.41 -19.23
CA ILE A 240 5.75 -11.06 -18.57
C ILE A 240 5.29 -12.42 -18.03
N LYS A 241 6.09 -13.45 -18.27
CA LYS A 241 5.88 -14.83 -17.80
C LYS A 241 7.04 -15.25 -16.89
N ARG A 242 6.89 -16.40 -16.22
CA ARG A 242 7.87 -16.88 -15.22
C ARG A 242 9.31 -16.89 -15.74
N TYR A 243 9.52 -17.26 -17.02
CA TYR A 243 10.85 -17.40 -17.63
C TYR A 243 10.91 -16.80 -19.05
N GLY A 244 10.05 -15.83 -19.36
CA GLY A 244 9.99 -15.21 -20.69
C GLY A 244 8.94 -14.12 -20.76
N TYR A 245 8.55 -13.76 -21.97
CA TYR A 245 7.48 -12.79 -22.22
C TYR A 245 6.75 -13.09 -23.51
N ASN A 246 5.50 -12.64 -23.62
CA ASN A 246 4.70 -12.63 -24.83
C ASN A 246 4.45 -11.17 -25.22
N TRP A 247 5.26 -10.65 -26.13
CA TRP A 247 5.12 -9.27 -26.56
C TRP A 247 3.83 -9.07 -27.36
N ALA A 248 3.05 -8.05 -26.99
CA ALA A 248 1.75 -7.76 -27.59
C ALA A 248 1.84 -6.80 -28.80
N GLY A 249 3.01 -6.57 -29.36
CA GLY A 249 3.18 -5.65 -30.49
C GLY A 249 3.03 -4.17 -30.12
N LEU A 250 3.22 -3.82 -28.83
CA LEU A 250 3.07 -2.45 -28.34
C LEU A 250 4.41 -1.72 -28.24
N TRP A 251 4.35 -0.43 -28.51
CA TRP A 251 5.48 0.48 -28.48
C TRP A 251 5.16 1.70 -27.63
N ILE A 252 6.19 2.28 -27.02
CA ILE A 252 6.09 3.55 -26.30
C ILE A 252 6.86 4.63 -27.02
N ILE A 253 6.26 5.81 -27.14
CA ILE A 253 6.95 7.04 -27.56
C ILE A 253 7.67 7.59 -26.33
N ALA A 254 8.98 7.41 -26.25
CA ALA A 254 9.77 7.56 -25.03
C ALA A 254 10.29 9.01 -24.84
N THR A 255 9.39 9.98 -24.76
CA THR A 255 9.70 11.40 -24.53
C THR A 255 9.87 11.70 -23.05
N PHE A 256 10.85 11.10 -22.39
CA PHE A 256 11.11 11.32 -20.96
C PHE A 256 11.59 12.75 -20.68
N PRO A 257 10.99 13.49 -19.72
CA PRO A 257 11.40 14.86 -19.39
C PRO A 257 12.90 15.00 -19.08
N SER A 258 13.49 14.00 -18.44
CA SER A 258 14.93 13.98 -18.12
C SER A 258 15.86 13.94 -19.33
N ARG A 259 15.35 13.65 -20.52
CA ARG A 259 16.12 13.61 -21.78
C ARG A 259 16.04 14.92 -22.55
N HIS A 260 15.19 15.86 -22.13
CA HIS A 260 15.02 17.20 -22.72
C HIS A 260 14.83 17.17 -24.26
N TYR A 261 14.05 16.21 -24.75
CA TYR A 261 13.74 16.13 -26.18
C TYR A 261 13.00 17.39 -26.65
N ASN A 262 13.47 17.99 -27.77
CA ASN A 262 12.71 19.02 -28.44
C ASN A 262 11.75 18.35 -29.42
N ILE A 263 10.44 18.53 -29.26
CA ILE A 263 9.43 17.91 -30.12
C ILE A 263 9.50 18.38 -31.58
N GLU A 264 10.08 19.57 -31.80
CA GLU A 264 10.29 20.11 -33.16
C GLU A 264 11.29 19.27 -33.98
N ASP A 265 12.15 18.50 -33.33
CA ASP A 265 13.09 17.59 -34.01
C ASP A 265 12.40 16.30 -34.47
N PHE A 266 11.10 16.11 -34.14
CA PHE A 266 10.30 14.93 -34.47
C PHE A 266 8.94 15.34 -35.07
N PRO A 267 8.90 15.98 -36.26
CA PRO A 267 7.68 16.50 -36.85
C PRO A 267 6.56 15.47 -37.03
N ALA A 268 6.89 14.22 -37.40
CA ALA A 268 5.92 13.14 -37.56
C ALA A 268 5.27 12.75 -36.22
N VAL A 269 6.05 12.70 -35.11
CA VAL A 269 5.55 12.44 -33.76
C VAL A 269 4.71 13.62 -33.27
N LYS A 270 5.15 14.86 -33.51
CA LYS A 270 4.39 16.08 -33.19
C LYS A 270 3.03 16.07 -33.87
N SER A 271 2.99 15.78 -35.18
CA SER A 271 1.74 15.68 -35.92
C SER A 271 0.80 14.61 -35.35
N TYR A 272 1.36 13.46 -34.98
CA TYR A 272 0.59 12.42 -34.33
C TYR A 272 0.00 12.90 -32.99
N PHE A 273 0.79 13.50 -32.09
CA PHE A 273 0.28 13.99 -30.82
C PHE A 273 -0.82 15.05 -30.98
N LEU A 274 -0.68 15.94 -31.96
CA LEU A 274 -1.73 16.92 -32.26
C LEU A 274 -3.02 16.29 -32.82
N SER A 275 -2.96 15.05 -33.29
CA SER A 275 -4.13 14.31 -33.81
C SER A 275 -4.88 13.54 -32.73
N VAL A 276 -4.28 13.28 -31.56
CA VAL A 276 -4.84 12.47 -30.49
C VAL A 276 -5.08 13.28 -29.18
N GLY A 277 -4.60 14.49 -29.09
CA GLY A 277 -4.79 15.46 -28.01
C GLY A 277 -5.55 16.63 -28.50
#